data_a8a62a0f18a2c5149d70b1a953fcdfc8
#
_entry.id   a8a62a0f18a2c5149d70b1a953fcdfc8
#
_cell.length_a   1.000
_cell.length_b   1.000
_cell.length_c   1.000
_cell.angle_alpha   90.00
_cell.angle_beta   90.00
_cell.angle_gamma   90.00
#
_symmetry.space_group_name_H-M   'P 1'
#
loop_
_entity.id
_entity.type
_entity.pdbx_description
1 polymer ?
#
loop_
_entity_poly.entity_id
_entity_poly.type
_entity_poly.pdbx_seq_one_letter_code
_entity_poly.pdbx_strand_id
1 'polypeptide(L)'
;LTQFVRQEYKQYICYPPGIDVFKAFDLCPFEAVNVVLLGQDPYHGPGQAHGLCFSVPEGIAHPPSLKNILKELQQDVGKPYPMSGSLLPWASQGVLLLNATLTVRAGQAGSHQKQGWEKFTDAVIEKLSSNKTGLVFMLWGNYAKQKGKHINRDKHLVLEAGHPSPLSANRGLWFGNKHFSQANAYLKAQGKPSID
;
A
#
# COMPACT_ATOMS: atom_id res chain seq x y z
N LEU A 1 2.23 9.72 -19.72
CA LEU A 1 2.17 9.85 -18.26
C LEU A 1 2.93 11.08 -17.78
N THR A 2 4.22 11.20 -18.04
CA THR A 2 5.06 12.29 -17.51
C THR A 2 4.53 13.68 -17.89
N GLN A 3 4.13 13.89 -19.14
CA GLN A 3 3.55 15.15 -19.61
C GLN A 3 2.24 15.46 -18.89
N PHE A 4 1.36 14.46 -18.75
CA PHE A 4 0.08 14.56 -18.03
C PHE A 4 0.32 15.01 -16.58
N VAL A 5 1.16 14.29 -15.83
CA VAL A 5 1.43 14.58 -14.41
C VAL A 5 2.01 16.01 -14.25
N ARG A 6 2.99 16.39 -15.08
CA ARG A 6 3.55 17.74 -15.05
C ARG A 6 2.51 18.82 -15.28
N GLN A 7 1.57 18.59 -16.20
CA GLN A 7 0.50 19.55 -16.49
C GLN A 7 -0.51 19.62 -15.34
N GLU A 8 -0.88 18.49 -14.74
CA GLU A 8 -1.76 18.45 -13.59
C GLU A 8 -1.20 19.25 -12.41
N TYR A 9 0.08 19.06 -12.05
CA TYR A 9 0.71 19.80 -10.95
C TYR A 9 0.92 21.30 -11.25
N LYS A 10 0.91 21.72 -12.52
CA LYS A 10 0.95 23.13 -12.89
C LYS A 10 -0.41 23.80 -12.81
N GLN A 11 -1.49 23.09 -13.09
CA GLN A 11 -2.84 23.64 -13.23
C GLN A 11 -3.71 23.43 -11.99
N TYR A 12 -3.42 22.41 -11.20
CA TYR A 12 -4.27 21.97 -10.08
C TYR A 12 -3.44 21.65 -8.84
N ILE A 13 -4.11 21.68 -7.70
CA ILE A 13 -3.54 21.11 -6.48
C ILE A 13 -3.61 19.59 -6.63
N CYS A 14 -2.46 18.93 -6.56
CA CYS A 14 -2.33 17.48 -6.66
C CYS A 14 -1.61 16.91 -5.44
N TYR A 15 -1.90 15.67 -5.13
CA TYR A 15 -1.29 14.94 -4.03
C TYR A 15 -0.66 13.61 -4.50
N PRO A 16 0.38 13.11 -3.80
CA PRO A 16 1.14 13.78 -2.74
C PRO A 16 1.95 14.97 -3.29
N PRO A 17 2.65 15.75 -2.45
CA PRO A 17 3.64 16.73 -2.94
C PRO A 17 4.61 16.07 -3.93
N GLY A 18 5.06 16.81 -4.96
CA GLY A 18 5.86 16.25 -6.05
C GLY A 18 7.11 15.48 -5.60
N ILE A 19 7.73 15.92 -4.51
CA ILE A 19 8.90 15.26 -3.91
C ILE A 19 8.57 13.86 -3.32
N ASP A 20 7.32 13.62 -2.95
CA ASP A 20 6.88 12.38 -2.30
C ASP A 20 6.27 11.36 -3.28
N VAL A 21 6.16 11.69 -4.58
CA VAL A 21 5.50 10.81 -5.57
C VAL A 21 6.14 9.42 -5.63
N PHE A 22 7.45 9.32 -5.52
CA PHE A 22 8.21 8.06 -5.56
C PHE A 22 8.73 7.59 -4.20
N LYS A 23 8.28 8.18 -3.12
CA LYS A 23 8.76 7.91 -1.76
C LYS A 23 8.68 6.44 -1.34
N ALA A 24 7.66 5.70 -1.82
CA ALA A 24 7.56 4.27 -1.55
C ALA A 24 8.79 3.49 -2.06
N PHE A 25 9.34 3.89 -3.21
CA PHE A 25 10.53 3.27 -3.80
C PHE A 25 11.82 3.76 -3.15
N ASP A 26 11.87 5.05 -2.77
CA ASP A 26 13.03 5.63 -2.09
C ASP A 26 13.27 4.98 -0.72
N LEU A 27 12.18 4.70 0.02
CA LEU A 27 12.24 4.09 1.35
C LEU A 27 12.35 2.56 1.31
N CYS A 28 11.84 1.92 0.28
CA CYS A 28 11.87 0.49 0.09
C CYS A 28 12.34 0.15 -1.34
N PRO A 29 13.66 0.24 -1.61
CA PRO A 29 14.20 -0.08 -2.91
C PRO A 29 14.02 -1.57 -3.24
N PHE A 30 14.12 -1.92 -4.52
CA PHE A 30 13.80 -3.25 -5.06
C PHE A 30 14.41 -4.41 -4.26
N GLU A 31 15.68 -4.28 -3.89
CA GLU A 31 16.42 -5.31 -3.14
C GLU A 31 15.88 -5.51 -1.72
N ALA A 32 15.39 -4.44 -1.10
CA ALA A 32 14.89 -4.45 0.28
C ALA A 32 13.45 -4.99 0.39
N VAL A 33 12.70 -5.09 -0.72
CA VAL A 33 11.30 -5.51 -0.68
C VAL A 33 11.16 -6.93 -0.16
N ASN A 34 10.38 -7.08 0.91
CA ASN A 34 9.94 -8.36 1.50
C ASN A 34 8.41 -8.49 1.49
N VAL A 35 7.71 -7.38 1.66
CA VAL A 35 6.24 -7.32 1.64
C VAL A 35 5.80 -6.27 0.65
N VAL A 36 4.76 -6.53 -0.13
CA VAL A 36 4.11 -5.57 -1.01
C VAL A 36 2.67 -5.39 -0.56
N LEU A 37 2.31 -4.17 -0.20
CA LEU A 37 0.94 -3.78 0.10
C LEU A 37 0.42 -2.88 -1.02
N LEU A 38 -0.68 -3.29 -1.66
CA LEU A 38 -1.26 -2.56 -2.79
C LEU A 38 -2.46 -1.72 -2.36
N GLY A 39 -2.33 -0.40 -2.52
CA GLY A 39 -3.41 0.56 -2.49
C GLY A 39 -3.90 0.91 -3.89
N GLN A 40 -4.94 1.73 -3.99
CA GLN A 40 -5.50 2.15 -5.27
C GLN A 40 -4.92 3.50 -5.71
N ASP A 41 -5.28 4.59 -5.05
CA ASP A 41 -4.80 5.94 -5.31
C ASP A 41 -4.51 6.68 -3.98
N PRO A 42 -3.72 7.78 -4.01
CA PRO A 42 -3.42 8.53 -2.81
C PRO A 42 -4.68 9.14 -2.18
N TYR A 43 -4.63 9.43 -0.90
CA TYR A 43 -5.65 10.28 -0.28
C TYR A 43 -5.73 11.62 -1.01
N HIS A 44 -6.95 12.09 -1.27
CA HIS A 44 -7.20 13.34 -1.99
C HIS A 44 -7.53 14.54 -1.08
N GLY A 45 -7.56 14.33 0.23
CA GLY A 45 -7.70 15.40 1.23
C GLY A 45 -6.37 16.11 1.51
N PRO A 46 -6.42 17.38 1.95
CA PRO A 46 -5.20 18.15 2.23
C PRO A 46 -4.39 17.51 3.36
N GLY A 47 -3.06 17.45 3.18
CA GLY A 47 -2.11 16.98 4.19
C GLY A 47 -2.12 15.48 4.48
N GLN A 48 -2.91 14.67 3.79
CA GLN A 48 -3.04 13.23 4.07
C GLN A 48 -2.03 12.38 3.30
N ALA A 49 -1.93 12.56 1.98
CA ALA A 49 -1.02 11.76 1.15
C ALA A 49 0.43 12.21 1.29
N HIS A 50 1.34 11.28 1.50
CA HIS A 50 2.79 11.51 1.54
C HIS A 50 3.61 10.41 0.83
N GLY A 51 3.03 9.80 -0.20
CA GLY A 51 3.71 8.86 -1.09
C GLY A 51 3.70 7.40 -0.68
N LEU A 52 3.03 7.05 0.41
CA LEU A 52 2.88 5.67 0.92
C LEU A 52 1.40 5.30 1.00
N CYS A 53 1.00 4.17 0.43
CA CYS A 53 -0.40 3.77 0.46
C CYS A 53 -0.92 3.58 1.89
N PHE A 54 -2.16 4.00 2.14
CA PHE A 54 -2.86 4.00 3.43
C PHE A 54 -2.25 4.88 4.52
N SER A 55 -1.01 5.34 4.40
CA SER A 55 -0.28 6.11 5.38
C SER A 55 -0.65 7.59 5.37
N VAL A 56 -0.62 8.22 6.53
CA VAL A 56 -0.70 9.68 6.69
C VAL A 56 0.50 10.19 7.51
N PRO A 57 0.90 11.46 7.33
CA PRO A 57 1.94 12.05 8.19
C PRO A 57 1.56 12.04 9.68
N GLU A 58 2.55 12.17 10.54
CA GLU A 58 2.32 12.33 11.98
C GLU A 58 1.41 13.53 12.27
N GLY A 59 0.55 13.38 13.29
CA GLY A 59 -0.39 14.42 13.70
C GLY A 59 -1.64 14.53 12.82
N ILE A 60 -1.72 13.81 11.71
CA ILE A 60 -2.91 13.75 10.86
C ILE A 60 -3.87 12.68 11.39
N ALA A 61 -5.16 13.05 11.46
CA ALA A 61 -6.21 12.11 11.87
C ALA A 61 -6.23 10.88 10.95
N HIS A 62 -6.33 9.70 11.54
CA HIS A 62 -6.34 8.45 10.79
C HIS A 62 -7.58 8.36 9.91
N PRO A 63 -7.44 8.21 8.58
CA PRO A 63 -8.57 7.94 7.69
C PRO A 63 -9.26 6.61 8.03
N PRO A 64 -10.53 6.43 7.64
CA PRO A 64 -11.32 5.25 8.05
C PRO A 64 -10.69 3.90 7.71
N SER A 65 -10.10 3.77 6.51
CA SER A 65 -9.40 2.53 6.13
C SER A 65 -8.18 2.27 6.99
N LEU A 66 -7.37 3.29 7.27
CA LEU A 66 -6.20 3.15 8.14
C LEU A 66 -6.60 2.77 9.58
N LYS A 67 -7.68 3.37 10.12
CA LYS A 67 -8.21 2.95 11.42
C LYS A 67 -8.51 1.45 11.49
N ASN A 68 -9.11 0.91 10.44
CA ASN A 68 -9.44 -0.51 10.37
C ASN A 68 -8.19 -1.39 10.20
N ILE A 69 -7.20 -0.94 9.44
CA ILE A 69 -5.89 -1.60 9.33
C ILE A 69 -5.23 -1.70 10.70
N LEU A 70 -5.13 -0.58 11.41
CA LEU A 70 -4.47 -0.54 12.72
C LEU A 70 -5.24 -1.29 13.82
N LYS A 71 -6.58 -1.36 13.74
CA LYS A 71 -7.38 -2.22 14.63
C LYS A 71 -7.13 -3.70 14.37
N GLU A 72 -7.09 -4.12 13.11
CA GLU A 72 -6.74 -5.50 12.76
C GLU A 72 -5.33 -5.84 13.20
N LEU A 73 -4.35 -4.94 12.97
CA LEU A 73 -2.99 -5.12 13.47
C LEU A 73 -2.96 -5.34 14.99
N GLN A 74 -3.65 -4.49 15.76
CA GLN A 74 -3.74 -4.63 17.22
C GLN A 74 -4.31 -5.99 17.63
N GLN A 75 -5.37 -6.43 16.97
CA GLN A 75 -6.04 -7.70 17.29
C GLN A 75 -5.20 -8.91 16.90
N ASP A 76 -4.51 -8.85 15.74
CA ASP A 76 -3.74 -9.95 15.19
C ASP A 76 -2.42 -10.19 15.94
N VAL A 77 -1.68 -9.11 16.23
CA VAL A 77 -0.33 -9.23 16.84
C VAL A 77 -0.28 -8.85 18.32
N GLY A 78 -1.39 -8.40 18.92
CA GLY A 78 -1.47 -8.07 20.34
C GLY A 78 -0.70 -6.82 20.76
N LYS A 79 -0.29 -5.96 19.81
CA LYS A 79 0.39 -4.68 20.12
C LYS A 79 -0.63 -3.58 20.38
N PRO A 80 -0.26 -2.53 21.18
CA PRO A 80 -1.14 -1.38 21.37
C PRO A 80 -1.51 -0.70 20.05
N TYR A 81 -2.70 -0.10 19.99
CA TYR A 81 -3.12 0.69 18.84
C TYR A 81 -2.16 1.88 18.63
N PRO A 82 -1.54 2.04 17.43
CA PRO A 82 -0.57 3.09 17.21
C PRO A 82 -1.18 4.49 17.28
N MET A 83 -0.49 5.41 17.94
CA MET A 83 -0.88 6.83 17.99
C MET A 83 -0.62 7.54 16.65
N SER A 84 0.47 7.18 15.99
CA SER A 84 0.83 7.71 14.66
C SER A 84 0.14 6.92 13.55
N GLY A 85 -0.38 7.62 12.54
CA GLY A 85 -0.86 7.03 11.28
C GLY A 85 0.22 6.87 10.23
N SER A 86 1.47 7.19 10.57
CA SER A 86 2.60 7.06 9.64
C SER A 86 3.09 5.61 9.57
N LEU A 87 3.08 5.05 8.36
CA LEU A 87 3.61 3.71 8.06
C LEU A 87 5.06 3.75 7.56
N LEU A 88 5.76 4.88 7.74
CA LEU A 88 7.20 5.00 7.46
C LEU A 88 8.02 3.87 8.11
N PRO A 89 7.79 3.48 9.38
CA PRO A 89 8.51 2.37 9.99
C PRO A 89 8.35 1.04 9.24
N TRP A 90 7.21 0.79 8.62
CA TRP A 90 7.00 -0.42 7.80
C TRP A 90 7.83 -0.35 6.51
N ALA A 91 7.81 0.81 5.83
CA ALA A 91 8.57 1.00 4.60
C ALA A 91 10.07 0.77 4.81
N SER A 92 10.64 1.30 5.90
CA SER A 92 12.06 1.12 6.25
C SER A 92 12.44 -0.33 6.61
N GLN A 93 11.46 -1.18 6.90
CA GLN A 93 11.65 -2.60 7.19
C GLN A 93 11.40 -3.52 5.97
N GLY A 94 11.22 -2.96 4.78
CA GLY A 94 11.04 -3.71 3.55
C GLY A 94 9.59 -3.94 3.13
N VAL A 95 8.67 -3.09 3.58
CA VAL A 95 7.29 -3.06 3.08
C VAL A 95 7.17 -2.02 1.98
N LEU A 96 6.97 -2.44 0.74
CA LEU A 96 6.64 -1.55 -0.37
C LEU A 96 5.16 -1.16 -0.28
N LEU A 97 4.90 0.06 0.17
CA LEU A 97 3.57 0.64 0.33
C LEU A 97 3.14 1.34 -0.97
N LEU A 98 2.69 0.55 -1.96
CA LEU A 98 2.50 0.98 -3.33
C LEU A 98 1.03 1.25 -3.66
N ASN A 99 0.69 2.46 -4.10
CA ASN A 99 -0.57 2.74 -4.78
C ASN A 99 -0.48 2.36 -6.27
N ALA A 100 -1.60 1.95 -6.86
CA ALA A 100 -1.67 1.65 -8.29
C ALA A 100 -1.51 2.91 -9.15
N THR A 101 -2.06 4.05 -8.70
CA THR A 101 -1.81 5.40 -9.22
C THR A 101 -1.05 6.21 -8.18
N LEU A 102 0.04 6.88 -8.57
CA LEU A 102 0.91 7.55 -7.60
C LEU A 102 0.53 9.01 -7.34
N THR A 103 -0.43 9.55 -8.09
CA THR A 103 -0.89 10.93 -7.97
C THR A 103 -2.41 11.03 -8.06
N VAL A 104 -2.96 12.10 -7.51
CA VAL A 104 -4.40 12.38 -7.52
C VAL A 104 -4.63 13.90 -7.46
N ARG A 105 -5.70 14.41 -8.08
CA ARG A 105 -6.12 15.80 -7.92
C ARG A 105 -6.86 15.99 -6.59
N ALA A 106 -6.62 17.13 -5.92
CA ALA A 106 -7.28 17.47 -4.66
C ALA A 106 -8.81 17.35 -4.75
N GLY A 107 -9.42 16.64 -3.79
CA GLY A 107 -10.86 16.44 -3.71
C GLY A 107 -11.47 15.51 -4.77
N GLN A 108 -10.66 14.92 -5.67
CA GLN A 108 -11.15 14.13 -6.80
C GLN A 108 -10.52 12.72 -6.83
N ALA A 109 -11.07 11.82 -6.03
CA ALA A 109 -10.64 10.42 -6.01
C ALA A 109 -10.62 9.80 -7.42
N GLY A 110 -9.57 9.07 -7.75
CA GLY A 110 -9.42 8.39 -9.04
C GLY A 110 -9.16 9.30 -10.24
N SER A 111 -8.97 10.61 -10.05
CA SER A 111 -8.80 11.59 -11.15
C SER A 111 -7.61 11.31 -12.08
N HIS A 112 -6.59 10.62 -11.60
CA HIS A 112 -5.42 10.26 -12.41
C HIS A 112 -5.38 8.80 -12.85
N GLN A 113 -6.49 8.07 -12.69
CA GLN A 113 -6.61 6.70 -13.20
C GLN A 113 -6.61 6.69 -14.73
N LYS A 114 -6.13 5.59 -15.33
CA LYS A 114 -6.05 5.37 -16.79
C LYS A 114 -5.16 6.38 -17.54
N GLN A 115 -4.26 7.07 -16.82
CA GLN A 115 -3.30 8.02 -17.39
C GLN A 115 -1.89 7.43 -17.55
N GLY A 116 -1.74 6.13 -17.22
CA GLY A 116 -0.48 5.39 -17.42
C GLY A 116 0.22 4.96 -16.13
N TRP A 117 -0.20 5.43 -14.94
CA TRP A 117 0.35 4.98 -13.68
C TRP A 117 0.19 3.47 -13.49
N GLU A 118 -0.98 2.93 -13.85
CA GLU A 118 -1.29 1.52 -13.69
C GLU A 118 -0.34 0.62 -14.48
N LYS A 119 0.06 1.02 -15.70
CA LYS A 119 1.07 0.30 -16.50
C LYS A 119 2.43 0.28 -15.81
N PHE A 120 2.83 1.42 -15.23
CA PHE A 120 4.08 1.51 -14.48
C PHE A 120 4.07 0.59 -13.26
N THR A 121 3.02 0.67 -12.44
CA THR A 121 2.92 -0.14 -11.22
C THR A 121 2.67 -1.62 -11.50
N ASP A 122 2.00 -1.97 -12.60
CA ASP A 122 1.90 -3.36 -13.06
C ASP A 122 3.28 -3.92 -13.42
N ALA A 123 4.11 -3.15 -14.12
CA ALA A 123 5.48 -3.54 -14.43
C ALA A 123 6.34 -3.72 -13.17
N VAL A 124 6.16 -2.89 -12.15
CA VAL A 124 6.83 -3.05 -10.85
C VAL A 124 6.44 -4.38 -10.18
N ILE A 125 5.13 -4.69 -10.13
CA ILE A 125 4.62 -5.93 -9.53
C ILE A 125 5.14 -7.15 -10.29
N GLU A 126 5.08 -7.11 -11.62
CA GLU A 126 5.60 -8.17 -12.49
C GLU A 126 7.10 -8.41 -12.26
N LYS A 127 7.88 -7.32 -12.20
CA LYS A 127 9.33 -7.40 -11.96
C LYS A 127 9.64 -8.02 -10.59
N LEU A 128 8.93 -7.63 -9.54
CA LEU A 128 9.07 -8.22 -8.20
C LEU A 128 8.68 -9.70 -8.21
N SER A 129 7.54 -10.05 -8.81
CA SER A 129 7.04 -11.42 -8.87
C SER A 129 7.96 -12.35 -9.68
N SER A 130 8.57 -11.85 -10.76
CA SER A 130 9.41 -12.67 -11.64
C SER A 130 10.83 -12.83 -11.12
N ASN A 131 11.43 -11.77 -10.56
CA ASN A 131 12.85 -11.71 -10.26
C ASN A 131 13.19 -11.97 -8.79
N LYS A 132 12.19 -12.01 -7.91
CA LYS A 132 12.39 -12.34 -6.48
C LYS A 132 11.66 -13.62 -6.10
N THR A 133 11.96 -14.12 -4.90
CA THR A 133 11.29 -15.27 -4.27
C THR A 133 10.99 -14.95 -2.80
N GLY A 134 10.01 -15.63 -2.24
CA GLY A 134 9.70 -15.49 -0.82
C GLY A 134 9.21 -14.11 -0.42
N LEU A 135 8.45 -13.41 -1.30
CA LEU A 135 7.76 -12.17 -0.97
C LEU A 135 6.37 -12.47 -0.42
N VAL A 136 5.84 -11.52 0.32
CA VAL A 136 4.43 -11.48 0.72
C VAL A 136 3.72 -10.38 -0.05
N PHE A 137 2.61 -10.69 -0.70
CA PHE A 137 1.72 -9.72 -1.33
C PHE A 137 0.41 -9.65 -0.55
N MET A 138 0.06 -8.46 -0.07
CA MET A 138 -1.20 -8.18 0.61
C MET A 138 -2.15 -7.46 -0.33
N LEU A 139 -3.21 -8.15 -0.75
CA LEU A 139 -4.18 -7.68 -1.75
C LEU A 139 -5.54 -7.47 -1.07
N TRP A 140 -5.84 -6.23 -0.77
CA TRP A 140 -7.03 -5.84 -0.02
C TRP A 140 -8.09 -5.20 -0.92
N GLY A 141 -9.19 -5.92 -1.10
CA GLY A 141 -10.29 -5.54 -1.99
C GLY A 141 -10.12 -6.02 -3.43
N ASN A 142 -11.20 -5.98 -4.18
CA ASN A 142 -11.24 -6.55 -5.54
C ASN A 142 -10.26 -5.87 -6.50
N TYR A 143 -10.03 -4.56 -6.37
CA TYR A 143 -9.09 -3.85 -7.23
C TYR A 143 -7.66 -4.38 -7.06
N ALA A 144 -7.18 -4.51 -5.81
CA ALA A 144 -5.85 -5.04 -5.52
C ALA A 144 -5.72 -6.50 -5.97
N LYS A 145 -6.76 -7.33 -5.75
CA LYS A 145 -6.80 -8.74 -6.20
C LYS A 145 -6.66 -8.85 -7.71
N GLN A 146 -7.39 -8.03 -8.48
CA GLN A 146 -7.28 -8.01 -9.95
C GLN A 146 -5.89 -7.57 -10.42
N LYS A 147 -5.32 -6.56 -9.77
CA LYS A 147 -3.98 -6.08 -10.06
C LYS A 147 -2.91 -7.14 -9.77
N GLY A 148 -3.10 -7.95 -8.73
CA GLY A 148 -2.21 -9.03 -8.32
C GLY A 148 -2.47 -10.39 -8.96
N LYS A 149 -3.41 -10.51 -9.91
CA LYS A 149 -3.85 -11.81 -10.47
C LYS A 149 -2.75 -12.64 -11.15
N HIS A 150 -1.68 -12.00 -11.63
CA HIS A 150 -0.57 -12.65 -12.32
C HIS A 150 0.66 -12.90 -11.41
N ILE A 151 0.56 -12.59 -10.11
CA ILE A 151 1.64 -12.88 -9.15
C ILE A 151 1.86 -14.40 -9.08
N ASN A 152 3.11 -14.81 -9.16
CA ASN A 152 3.49 -16.22 -9.07
C ASN A 152 3.32 -16.75 -7.63
N ARG A 153 2.22 -17.48 -7.39
CA ARG A 153 1.86 -18.03 -6.07
C ARG A 153 2.72 -19.22 -5.65
N ASP A 154 3.49 -19.82 -6.56
CA ASP A 154 4.45 -20.87 -6.20
C ASP A 154 5.73 -20.29 -5.59
N LYS A 155 6.05 -19.02 -5.91
CA LYS A 155 7.23 -18.31 -5.40
C LYS A 155 6.93 -17.41 -4.21
N HIS A 156 5.70 -16.98 -4.01
CA HIS A 156 5.31 -15.91 -3.08
C HIS A 156 4.06 -16.27 -2.30
N LEU A 157 3.97 -15.74 -1.09
CA LEU A 157 2.72 -15.77 -0.32
C LEU A 157 1.82 -14.62 -0.79
N VAL A 158 0.58 -14.95 -1.21
CA VAL A 158 -0.43 -13.95 -1.57
C VAL A 158 -1.58 -14.03 -0.57
N LEU A 159 -1.78 -12.96 0.20
CA LEU A 159 -2.81 -12.81 1.22
C LEU A 159 -3.92 -11.91 0.69
N GLU A 160 -5.14 -12.43 0.63
CA GLU A 160 -6.30 -11.73 0.08
C GLU A 160 -7.40 -11.54 1.14
N ALA A 161 -7.93 -10.31 1.24
CA ALA A 161 -9.05 -9.97 2.11
C ALA A 161 -9.99 -8.98 1.40
N GLY A 162 -11.11 -8.63 2.06
CA GLY A 162 -11.89 -7.46 1.67
C GLY A 162 -11.09 -6.17 1.85
N HIS A 163 -11.63 -5.05 1.35
CA HIS A 163 -10.99 -3.75 1.53
C HIS A 163 -11.15 -3.27 3.00
N PRO A 164 -10.16 -2.60 3.59
CA PRO A 164 -10.26 -2.10 4.97
C PRO A 164 -11.25 -0.93 5.14
N SER A 165 -11.83 -0.38 4.07
CA SER A 165 -12.85 0.66 4.18
C SER A 165 -14.07 0.20 4.99
N PRO A 166 -14.78 1.13 5.68
CA PRO A 166 -15.98 0.79 6.45
C PRO A 166 -17.04 0.05 5.63
N LEU A 167 -17.20 0.36 4.33
CA LEU A 167 -18.14 -0.30 3.43
C LEU A 167 -17.90 -1.82 3.32
N SER A 168 -16.66 -2.26 3.34
CA SER A 168 -16.29 -3.67 3.28
C SER A 168 -16.14 -4.27 4.69
N ALA A 169 -15.51 -3.55 5.60
CA ALA A 169 -15.28 -4.00 6.97
C ALA A 169 -16.59 -4.26 7.73
N ASN A 170 -17.60 -3.39 7.57
CA ASN A 170 -18.92 -3.54 8.18
C ASN A 170 -19.71 -4.74 7.63
N ARG A 171 -19.29 -5.31 6.50
CA ARG A 171 -19.85 -6.56 5.94
C ARG A 171 -19.12 -7.82 6.41
N GLY A 172 -18.19 -7.69 7.36
CA GLY A 172 -17.40 -8.80 7.88
C GLY A 172 -16.31 -9.31 6.94
N LEU A 173 -15.90 -8.52 5.92
CA LEU A 173 -14.95 -8.97 4.91
C LEU A 173 -13.50 -8.60 5.24
N TRP A 174 -13.26 -7.87 6.34
CA TRP A 174 -11.94 -7.36 6.69
C TRP A 174 -11.38 -7.95 7.99
N PHE A 175 -12.06 -7.78 9.12
CA PHE A 175 -11.54 -8.16 10.42
C PHE A 175 -11.34 -9.67 10.57
N GLY A 176 -10.28 -10.06 11.26
CA GLY A 176 -9.91 -11.46 11.47
C GLY A 176 -9.11 -12.07 10.30
N ASN A 177 -8.63 -11.27 9.36
CA ASN A 177 -7.82 -11.75 8.23
C ASN A 177 -6.43 -12.25 8.67
N LYS A 178 -5.88 -11.75 9.77
CA LYS A 178 -4.58 -12.13 10.36
C LYS A 178 -3.40 -12.06 9.38
N HIS A 179 -3.43 -11.11 8.47
CA HIS A 179 -2.39 -10.97 7.44
C HIS A 179 -1.03 -10.59 8.03
N PHE A 180 -0.99 -9.85 9.13
CA PHE A 180 0.28 -9.40 9.74
C PHE A 180 1.03 -10.56 10.37
N SER A 181 0.37 -11.39 11.19
CA SER A 181 0.98 -12.57 11.78
C SER A 181 1.34 -13.63 10.73
N GLN A 182 0.48 -13.84 9.72
CA GLN A 182 0.75 -14.76 8.61
C GLN A 182 1.97 -14.30 7.79
N ALA A 183 2.07 -13.01 7.47
CA ALA A 183 3.23 -12.44 6.76
C ALA A 183 4.52 -12.67 7.55
N ASN A 184 4.53 -12.37 8.84
CA ASN A 184 5.71 -12.54 9.68
C ASN A 184 6.09 -14.01 9.84
N ALA A 185 5.14 -14.92 10.00
CA ALA A 185 5.42 -16.36 10.03
C ALA A 185 6.06 -16.84 8.73
N TYR A 186 5.55 -16.40 7.58
CA TYR A 186 6.12 -16.74 6.28
C TYR A 186 7.53 -16.17 6.09
N LEU A 187 7.74 -14.88 6.40
CA LEU A 187 9.06 -14.25 6.30
C LEU A 187 10.10 -14.98 7.14
N LYS A 188 9.75 -15.34 8.39
CA LYS A 188 10.61 -16.13 9.27
C LYS A 188 10.95 -17.49 8.67
N ALA A 189 9.98 -18.18 8.07
CA ALA A 189 10.20 -19.46 7.39
C ALA A 189 11.12 -19.32 6.16
N GLN A 190 11.17 -18.15 5.54
CA GLN A 190 12.07 -17.80 4.44
C GLN A 190 13.45 -17.28 4.91
N GLY A 191 13.76 -17.31 6.22
CA GLY A 191 15.00 -16.78 6.78
C GLY A 191 15.11 -15.25 6.72
N LYS A 192 13.96 -14.55 6.60
CA LYS A 192 13.88 -13.09 6.53
C LYS A 192 13.44 -12.49 7.86
N PRO A 193 13.81 -11.23 8.15
CA PRO A 193 13.34 -10.55 9.36
C PRO A 193 11.83 -10.34 9.33
N SER A 194 11.21 -10.44 10.52
CA SER A 194 9.82 -10.04 10.71
C SER A 194 9.70 -8.51 10.62
N ILE A 195 8.52 -8.05 10.22
CA ILE A 195 8.15 -6.64 10.27
C ILE A 195 7.59 -6.35 11.67
N ASP A 196 8.10 -5.30 12.29
CA ASP A 196 7.71 -4.89 13.63
C ASP A 196 6.63 -3.78 13.64
#